data_a4ceaf9c59888641ba643182d3160c02
#
_entry.id   a4ceaf9c59888641ba643182d3160c02
#
_cell.length_a   1.000
_cell.length_b   1.000
_cell.length_c   1.000
_cell.angle_alpha   90.00
_cell.angle_beta   90.00
_cell.angle_gamma   90.00
#
_symmetry.space_group_name_H-M   'P 1'
#
loop_
_entity.id
_entity.type
_entity.pdbx_description
1 polymer ?
#
loop_
_entity_poly.entity_id
_entity_poly.type
_entity_poly.pdbx_seq_one_letter_code
_entity_poly.pdbx_strand_id
1 'polypeptide(L)'
;MNRVYLLRHAKTLGPPALNGSTDVAVADAVQNELALLLSKHGFTHIITSPLRRCADLAYKLKALNPSITLSVEADFQEMHFGKYDGQSFDDLAPSWPELEAFWQSPADNPLPGAETLQACHQRVSTAWQRWLPTLQDNTLVIAHGGTIRLLLAHVLQTDWRNPVWYSSLAIGNQTLTQLDVFYTQPPIVTVRNIGIELKDKPLN
;
A
#
# COMPACT_ATOMS: atom_id res chain seq x y z
N MET A 1 7.67 -2.12 22.08
CA MET A 1 6.66 -2.43 21.04
C MET A 1 6.37 -1.15 20.28
N ASN A 2 6.46 -1.18 18.96
CA ASN A 2 6.10 -0.03 18.11
C ASN A 2 4.91 -0.40 17.22
N ARG A 3 3.97 0.55 17.07
CA ARG A 3 2.80 0.39 16.20
C ARG A 3 3.12 0.96 14.83
N VAL A 4 2.80 0.20 13.82
CA VAL A 4 2.96 0.57 12.41
C VAL A 4 1.62 0.41 11.72
N TYR A 5 1.22 1.42 10.97
CA TYR A 5 -0.04 1.43 10.25
C TYR A 5 0.22 1.49 8.76
N LEU A 6 -0.37 0.57 8.00
CA LEU A 6 -0.31 0.57 6.54
C LEU A 6 -1.61 1.16 6.02
N LEU A 7 -1.54 2.28 5.34
CA LEU A 7 -2.68 2.96 4.72
C LEU A 7 -2.70 2.70 3.23
N ARG A 8 -3.81 2.19 2.71
CA ARG A 8 -4.05 2.24 1.27
C ARG A 8 -4.54 3.64 0.89
N HIS A 9 -3.94 4.24 -0.14
CA HIS A 9 -4.34 5.55 -0.67
C HIS A 9 -5.85 5.64 -0.96
N ALA A 10 -6.38 6.86 -1.03
CA ALA A 10 -7.77 7.11 -1.41
C ALA A 10 -8.03 6.81 -2.90
N LYS A 11 -9.32 6.77 -3.28
CA LYS A 11 -9.72 6.53 -4.68
C LYS A 11 -9.12 7.61 -5.59
N THR A 12 -8.51 7.17 -6.68
CA THR A 12 -7.89 8.04 -7.68
C THR A 12 -8.93 8.75 -8.54
N LEU A 13 -8.52 9.87 -9.16
CA LEU A 13 -9.30 10.56 -10.19
C LEU A 13 -9.45 9.68 -11.43
N GLY A 14 -10.50 9.96 -12.21
CA GLY A 14 -10.81 9.25 -13.44
C GLY A 14 -11.63 7.98 -13.25
N PRO A 15 -11.86 7.23 -14.32
CA PRO A 15 -12.59 5.97 -14.29
C PRO A 15 -11.81 4.89 -13.52
N PRO A 16 -12.49 3.80 -13.09
CA PRO A 16 -11.80 2.63 -12.58
C PRO A 16 -10.78 2.10 -13.61
N ALA A 17 -9.53 1.97 -13.20
CA ALA A 17 -8.41 1.63 -14.08
C ALA A 17 -7.39 0.72 -13.38
N LEU A 18 -6.58 0.04 -14.17
CA LEU A 18 -5.47 -0.77 -13.68
C LEU A 18 -4.25 0.12 -13.39
N ASN A 19 -4.34 0.93 -12.34
CA ASN A 19 -3.31 1.90 -11.97
C ASN A 19 -2.19 1.24 -11.17
N GLY A 20 -1.13 0.85 -11.82
CA GLY A 20 0.11 0.38 -11.21
C GLY A 20 1.09 1.52 -10.97
N SER A 21 2.12 1.61 -11.81
CA SER A 21 3.12 2.68 -11.77
C SER A 21 2.63 4.00 -12.39
N THR A 22 1.54 3.99 -13.15
CA THR A 22 0.92 5.22 -13.67
C THR A 22 0.55 6.16 -12.55
N ASP A 23 1.04 7.39 -12.64
CA ASP A 23 0.98 8.37 -11.54
C ASP A 23 -0.31 9.19 -11.56
N VAL A 24 -1.40 8.57 -11.11
CA VAL A 24 -2.73 9.20 -11.01
C VAL A 24 -2.93 9.81 -9.63
N ALA A 25 -3.44 11.05 -9.60
CA ALA A 25 -3.72 11.77 -8.36
C ALA A 25 -5.06 11.35 -7.72
N VAL A 26 -5.23 11.71 -6.47
CA VAL A 26 -6.52 11.74 -5.75
C VAL A 26 -7.04 13.18 -5.75
N ALA A 27 -8.35 13.37 -5.68
CA ALA A 27 -8.96 14.71 -5.58
C ALA A 27 -8.40 15.45 -4.36
N ASP A 28 -8.00 16.71 -4.53
CA ASP A 28 -7.34 17.51 -3.50
C ASP A 28 -8.22 17.68 -2.25
N ALA A 29 -9.53 17.83 -2.42
CA ALA A 29 -10.48 17.89 -1.31
C ALA A 29 -10.46 16.62 -0.45
N VAL A 30 -10.41 15.43 -1.08
CA VAL A 30 -10.33 14.13 -0.38
C VAL A 30 -9.00 14.00 0.36
N GLN A 31 -7.89 14.42 -0.27
CA GLN A 31 -6.57 14.41 0.37
C GLN A 31 -6.53 15.34 1.60
N ASN A 32 -7.14 16.53 1.51
CA ASN A 32 -7.21 17.48 2.62
C ASN A 32 -8.03 16.92 3.79
N GLU A 33 -9.20 16.37 3.52
CA GLU A 33 -10.08 15.75 4.53
C GLU A 33 -9.36 14.60 5.22
N LEU A 34 -8.74 13.70 4.44
CA LEU A 34 -8.02 12.56 4.96
C LEU A 34 -6.78 12.99 5.79
N ALA A 35 -6.06 14.03 5.36
CA ALA A 35 -4.95 14.57 6.11
C ALA A 35 -5.40 15.15 7.46
N LEU A 36 -6.52 15.90 7.49
CA LEU A 36 -7.09 16.42 8.74
C LEU A 36 -7.53 15.30 9.68
N LEU A 37 -8.13 14.23 9.15
CA LEU A 37 -8.51 13.07 9.95
C LEU A 37 -7.29 12.37 10.54
N LEU A 38 -6.29 12.07 9.71
CA LEU A 38 -5.08 11.36 10.11
C LEU A 38 -4.19 12.19 11.06
N SER A 39 -4.20 13.53 10.98
CA SER A 39 -3.42 14.38 11.88
C SER A 39 -3.77 14.21 13.36
N LYS A 40 -4.98 13.71 13.66
CA LYS A 40 -5.47 13.46 15.03
C LYS A 40 -4.87 12.18 15.65
N HIS A 41 -4.21 11.33 14.87
CA HIS A 41 -3.72 10.02 15.35
C HIS A 41 -2.27 10.04 15.86
N GLY A 42 -1.59 11.19 15.86
CA GLY A 42 -0.28 11.37 16.48
C GLY A 42 0.85 10.60 15.80
N PHE A 43 0.81 10.44 14.48
CA PHE A 43 1.91 9.84 13.73
C PHE A 43 3.17 10.68 13.87
N THR A 44 4.29 10.01 14.12
CA THR A 44 5.62 10.63 14.29
C THR A 44 6.51 10.46 13.06
N HIS A 45 6.31 9.38 12.32
CA HIS A 45 7.04 9.07 11.10
C HIS A 45 6.07 8.63 10.00
N ILE A 46 6.26 9.15 8.80
CA ILE A 46 5.53 8.74 7.59
C ILE A 46 6.52 8.19 6.58
N ILE A 47 6.25 6.99 6.08
CA ILE A 47 6.95 6.38 4.95
C ILE A 47 5.93 6.29 3.81
N THR A 48 6.22 6.86 2.66
CA THR A 48 5.26 6.91 1.55
C THR A 48 5.83 6.37 0.25
N SER A 49 4.99 5.69 -0.53
CA SER A 49 5.23 5.51 -1.96
C SER A 49 5.42 6.85 -2.65
N PRO A 50 6.30 6.98 -3.66
CA PRO A 50 6.50 8.24 -4.39
C PRO A 50 5.31 8.63 -5.28
N LEU A 51 4.38 7.71 -5.59
CA LEU A 51 3.25 8.00 -6.47
C LEU A 51 2.29 9.00 -5.80
N ARG A 52 1.81 9.99 -6.58
CA ARG A 52 1.05 11.15 -6.09
C ARG A 52 -0.13 10.76 -5.21
N ARG A 53 -0.85 9.69 -5.54
CA ARG A 53 -1.98 9.20 -4.73
C ARG A 53 -1.62 8.87 -3.29
N CYS A 54 -0.31 8.63 -3.00
CA CYS A 54 0.25 8.43 -1.67
C CYS A 54 1.03 9.66 -1.20
N ALA A 55 1.95 10.16 -2.03
CA ALA A 55 2.89 11.22 -1.67
C ALA A 55 2.20 12.55 -1.35
N ASP A 56 1.17 12.94 -2.12
CA ASP A 56 0.43 14.20 -1.88
C ASP A 56 -0.19 14.22 -0.47
N LEU A 57 -0.74 13.08 0.00
CA LEU A 57 -1.24 12.94 1.37
C LEU A 57 -0.13 13.08 2.41
N ALA A 58 0.99 12.43 2.18
CA ALA A 58 2.14 12.48 3.09
C ALA A 58 2.68 13.91 3.25
N TYR A 59 2.78 14.66 2.16
CA TYR A 59 3.19 16.07 2.19
C TYR A 59 2.18 16.96 2.92
N LYS A 60 0.88 16.73 2.74
CA LYS A 60 -0.17 17.45 3.48
C LYS A 60 -0.09 17.19 4.98
N LEU A 61 0.13 15.95 5.40
CA LEU A 61 0.33 15.59 6.81
C LEU A 61 1.57 16.26 7.38
N LYS A 62 2.67 16.27 6.63
CA LYS A 62 3.91 16.97 7.02
C LYS A 62 3.69 18.47 7.15
N ALA A 63 2.88 19.08 6.29
CA ALA A 63 2.54 20.50 6.37
C ALA A 63 1.67 20.83 7.59
N LEU A 64 0.73 19.94 7.96
CA LEU A 64 -0.10 20.09 9.16
C LEU A 64 0.70 19.88 10.47
N ASN A 65 1.68 19.00 10.45
CA ASN A 65 2.56 18.75 11.58
C ASN A 65 4.04 18.68 11.13
N PRO A 66 4.77 19.82 11.16
CA PRO A 66 6.18 19.88 10.75
C PRO A 66 7.13 18.99 11.54
N SER A 67 6.75 18.48 12.71
CA SER A 67 7.58 17.56 13.50
C SER A 67 7.62 16.13 12.94
N ILE A 68 6.67 15.74 12.09
CA ILE A 68 6.65 14.43 11.46
C ILE A 68 7.91 14.22 10.63
N THR A 69 8.61 13.11 10.82
CA THR A 69 9.65 12.66 9.90
C THR A 69 8.99 12.05 8.66
N LEU A 70 9.35 12.54 7.46
CA LEU A 70 8.80 12.04 6.19
C LEU A 70 9.90 11.39 5.36
N SER A 71 9.67 10.16 4.94
CA SER A 71 10.55 9.39 4.06
C SER A 71 9.78 8.90 2.84
N VAL A 72 10.40 8.95 1.68
CA VAL A 72 9.85 8.41 0.43
C VAL A 72 10.56 7.08 0.13
N GLU A 73 9.77 6.02 -0.07
CA GLU A 73 10.27 4.68 -0.35
C GLU A 73 9.81 4.21 -1.73
N ALA A 74 10.73 4.15 -2.68
CA ALA A 74 10.43 3.76 -4.06
C ALA A 74 9.93 2.32 -4.17
N ASP A 75 10.44 1.43 -3.35
CA ASP A 75 10.06 0.01 -3.36
C ASP A 75 8.64 -0.24 -2.80
N PHE A 76 7.97 0.78 -2.26
CA PHE A 76 6.56 0.72 -1.87
C PHE A 76 5.59 1.20 -2.96
N GLN A 77 6.04 1.41 -4.18
CA GLN A 77 5.15 1.63 -5.34
C GLN A 77 4.27 0.42 -5.59
N GLU A 78 3.13 0.64 -6.28
CA GLU A 78 2.29 -0.46 -6.76
C GLU A 78 3.02 -1.24 -7.87
N MET A 79 2.58 -2.46 -8.09
CA MET A 79 3.06 -3.31 -9.17
C MET A 79 2.86 -2.61 -10.51
N HIS A 80 3.88 -2.64 -11.37
CA HIS A 80 3.78 -2.17 -12.75
C HIS A 80 3.03 -3.20 -13.60
N PHE A 81 1.93 -2.80 -14.24
CA PHE A 81 1.07 -3.69 -15.04
C PHE A 81 1.41 -3.71 -16.54
N GLY A 82 2.61 -3.30 -16.91
CA GLY A 82 3.12 -3.39 -18.27
C GLY A 82 2.27 -2.67 -19.30
N LYS A 83 1.94 -3.35 -20.38
CA LYS A 83 1.11 -2.85 -21.48
C LYS A 83 -0.23 -2.26 -21.02
N TYR A 84 -0.77 -2.73 -19.90
CA TYR A 84 -2.10 -2.38 -19.43
C TYR A 84 -2.10 -1.35 -18.28
N ASP A 85 -0.90 -0.91 -17.86
CA ASP A 85 -0.77 0.05 -16.77
C ASP A 85 -1.45 1.38 -17.11
N GLY A 86 -2.32 1.86 -16.22
CA GLY A 86 -3.08 3.10 -16.36
C GLY A 86 -4.31 3.04 -17.27
N GLN A 87 -4.59 1.91 -17.92
CA GLN A 87 -5.76 1.79 -18.77
C GLN A 87 -7.04 1.55 -17.95
N SER A 88 -8.16 2.15 -18.40
CA SER A 88 -9.46 1.93 -17.78
C SER A 88 -9.95 0.50 -18.02
N PHE A 89 -10.78 -0.02 -17.11
CA PHE A 89 -11.35 -1.36 -17.31
C PHE A 89 -12.26 -1.44 -18.53
N ASP A 90 -12.87 -0.32 -18.95
CA ASP A 90 -13.67 -0.26 -20.18
C ASP A 90 -12.78 -0.42 -21.42
N ASP A 91 -11.61 0.23 -21.44
CA ASP A 91 -10.63 0.11 -22.53
C ASP A 91 -9.98 -1.28 -22.56
N LEU A 92 -9.89 -1.95 -21.41
CA LEU A 92 -9.32 -3.28 -21.26
C LEU A 92 -10.26 -4.41 -21.65
N ALA A 93 -11.54 -4.14 -21.96
CA ALA A 93 -12.54 -5.15 -22.32
C ALA A 93 -12.07 -6.13 -23.44
N PRO A 94 -11.38 -5.68 -24.51
CA PRO A 94 -10.87 -6.61 -25.53
C PRO A 94 -9.76 -7.56 -25.05
N SER A 95 -9.07 -7.18 -23.98
CA SER A 95 -7.95 -7.95 -23.38
C SER A 95 -8.36 -8.72 -22.12
N TRP A 96 -9.66 -8.80 -21.86
CA TRP A 96 -10.21 -9.42 -20.65
C TRP A 96 -9.71 -10.86 -20.38
N PRO A 97 -9.59 -11.75 -21.38
CA PRO A 97 -9.05 -13.09 -21.16
C PRO A 97 -7.64 -13.11 -20.57
N GLU A 98 -6.75 -12.18 -21.00
CA GLU A 98 -5.39 -12.07 -20.44
C GLU A 98 -5.42 -11.58 -18.99
N LEU A 99 -6.26 -10.60 -18.70
CA LEU A 99 -6.45 -10.07 -17.34
C LEU A 99 -7.05 -11.12 -16.40
N GLU A 100 -8.02 -11.88 -16.89
CA GLU A 100 -8.63 -12.96 -16.11
C GLU A 100 -7.60 -14.05 -15.79
N ALA A 101 -6.79 -14.47 -16.75
CA ALA A 101 -5.70 -15.41 -16.53
C ALA A 101 -4.70 -14.89 -15.47
N PHE A 102 -4.33 -13.60 -15.55
CA PHE A 102 -3.49 -12.97 -14.55
C PHE A 102 -4.14 -13.01 -13.16
N TRP A 103 -5.42 -12.63 -13.01
CA TRP A 103 -6.07 -12.62 -11.68
C TRP A 103 -6.29 -14.03 -11.13
N GLN A 104 -6.47 -15.03 -11.99
CA GLN A 104 -6.60 -16.44 -11.57
C GLN A 104 -5.28 -17.03 -11.06
N SER A 105 -4.13 -16.60 -11.62
CA SER A 105 -2.81 -17.05 -11.19
C SER A 105 -1.74 -15.98 -11.49
N PRO A 106 -1.66 -14.91 -10.68
CA PRO A 106 -0.81 -13.75 -10.99
C PRO A 106 0.69 -14.07 -10.95
N ALA A 107 1.10 -15.13 -10.27
CA ALA A 107 2.48 -15.58 -10.24
C ALA A 107 2.92 -16.28 -11.53
N ASP A 108 1.97 -16.98 -12.19
CA ASP A 108 2.25 -17.81 -13.36
C ASP A 108 1.92 -17.11 -14.69
N ASN A 109 1.00 -16.14 -14.66
CA ASN A 109 0.52 -15.45 -15.85
C ASN A 109 0.81 -13.94 -15.79
N PRO A 110 2.09 -13.51 -15.84
CA PRO A 110 2.41 -12.08 -15.82
C PRO A 110 1.85 -11.39 -17.07
N LEU A 111 1.36 -10.15 -16.89
CA LEU A 111 0.88 -9.36 -18.03
C LEU A 111 2.06 -8.92 -18.92
N PRO A 112 1.86 -8.69 -20.23
CA PRO A 112 2.92 -8.32 -21.16
C PRO A 112 3.67 -7.04 -20.73
N GLY A 113 4.98 -7.15 -20.53
CA GLY A 113 5.83 -6.05 -20.07
C GLY A 113 5.63 -5.62 -18.63
N ALA A 114 4.83 -6.35 -17.84
CA ALA A 114 4.62 -6.06 -16.43
C ALA A 114 5.81 -6.48 -15.56
N GLU A 115 5.89 -5.89 -14.38
CA GLU A 115 6.69 -6.44 -13.29
C GLU A 115 6.12 -7.82 -12.90
N THR A 116 6.98 -8.81 -12.68
CA THR A 116 6.50 -10.09 -12.16
C THR A 116 6.07 -9.97 -10.71
N LEU A 117 5.09 -10.78 -10.30
CA LEU A 117 4.67 -10.81 -8.90
C LEU A 117 5.84 -11.13 -7.95
N GLN A 118 6.77 -11.98 -8.40
CA GLN A 118 8.00 -12.30 -7.66
C GLN A 118 8.90 -11.08 -7.47
N ALA A 119 9.14 -10.30 -8.53
CA ALA A 119 9.96 -9.08 -8.44
C ALA A 119 9.32 -8.05 -7.51
N CYS A 120 8.00 -7.85 -7.63
CA CYS A 120 7.25 -6.98 -6.76
C CYS A 120 7.33 -7.42 -5.28
N HIS A 121 7.11 -8.70 -5.00
CA HIS A 121 7.26 -9.26 -3.65
C HIS A 121 8.68 -9.06 -3.12
N GLN A 122 9.70 -9.32 -3.93
CA GLN A 122 11.10 -9.19 -3.52
C GLN A 122 11.44 -7.75 -3.11
N ARG A 123 11.07 -6.73 -3.94
CA ARG A 123 11.39 -5.33 -3.61
C ARG A 123 10.64 -4.85 -2.36
N VAL A 124 9.34 -5.19 -2.24
CA VAL A 124 8.51 -4.82 -1.08
C VAL A 124 9.05 -5.46 0.20
N SER A 125 9.38 -6.76 0.16
CA SER A 125 9.94 -7.48 1.30
C SER A 125 11.31 -6.94 1.71
N THR A 126 12.18 -6.64 0.74
CA THR A 126 13.50 -6.06 1.00
C THR A 126 13.38 -4.66 1.61
N ALA A 127 12.46 -3.82 1.12
CA ALA A 127 12.19 -2.52 1.71
C ALA A 127 11.70 -2.65 3.14
N TRP A 128 10.75 -3.56 3.39
CA TRP A 128 10.27 -3.82 4.76
C TRP A 128 11.39 -4.25 5.70
N GLN A 129 12.24 -5.19 5.28
CA GLN A 129 13.37 -5.65 6.10
C GLN A 129 14.38 -4.53 6.38
N ARG A 130 14.59 -3.60 5.44
CA ARG A 130 15.45 -2.42 5.61
C ARG A 130 14.87 -1.44 6.62
N TRP A 131 13.53 -1.21 6.59
CA TRP A 131 12.85 -0.31 7.50
C TRP A 131 12.63 -0.89 8.89
N LEU A 132 12.37 -2.19 9.01
CA LEU A 132 11.97 -2.86 10.25
C LEU A 132 12.85 -2.51 11.47
N PRO A 133 14.19 -2.45 11.39
CA PRO A 133 15.04 -2.11 12.54
C PRO A 133 14.92 -0.65 13.00
N THR A 134 14.43 0.24 12.15
CA THR A 134 14.39 1.70 12.39
C THR A 134 12.98 2.25 12.58
N LEU A 135 11.96 1.41 12.49
CA LEU A 135 10.56 1.84 12.67
C LEU A 135 10.36 2.40 14.08
N GLN A 136 9.70 3.55 14.14
CA GLN A 136 9.33 4.21 15.38
C GLN A 136 7.88 3.86 15.76
N ASP A 137 7.49 4.11 17.02
CA ASP A 137 6.09 4.01 17.39
C ASP A 137 5.25 5.04 16.62
N ASN A 138 4.03 4.66 16.28
CA ASN A 138 3.13 5.46 15.44
C ASN A 138 3.71 5.82 14.06
N THR A 139 4.37 4.86 13.40
CA THR A 139 4.76 5.01 11.99
C THR A 139 3.55 4.74 11.07
N LEU A 140 3.32 5.63 10.11
CA LEU A 140 2.35 5.47 9.03
C LEU A 140 3.06 5.15 7.71
N VAL A 141 2.73 4.03 7.09
CA VAL A 141 3.18 3.67 5.73
C VAL A 141 2.02 3.90 4.77
N ILE A 142 2.18 4.79 3.79
CA ILE A 142 1.16 5.10 2.78
C ILE A 142 1.54 4.39 1.48
N ALA A 143 0.73 3.42 1.09
CA ALA A 143 1.03 2.54 -0.04
C ALA A 143 -0.24 2.11 -0.80
N HIS A 144 -0.18 0.98 -1.47
CA HIS A 144 -1.18 0.49 -2.43
C HIS A 144 -1.73 -0.88 -2.04
N GLY A 145 -2.83 -1.28 -2.69
CA GLY A 145 -3.51 -2.52 -2.36
C GLY A 145 -2.67 -3.78 -2.59
N GLY A 146 -1.98 -3.86 -3.73
CA GLY A 146 -1.07 -4.97 -4.06
C GLY A 146 0.15 -4.98 -3.15
N THR A 147 0.79 -3.82 -3.00
CA THR A 147 1.96 -3.63 -2.12
C THR A 147 1.67 -4.07 -0.68
N ILE A 148 0.53 -3.65 -0.11
CA ILE A 148 0.14 -4.03 1.27
C ILE A 148 -0.11 -5.54 1.37
N ARG A 149 -0.76 -6.16 0.37
CA ARG A 149 -0.97 -7.61 0.37
C ARG A 149 0.35 -8.39 0.33
N LEU A 150 1.31 -7.95 -0.49
CA LEU A 150 2.63 -8.58 -0.58
C LEU A 150 3.44 -8.40 0.71
N LEU A 151 3.36 -7.22 1.33
CA LEU A 151 3.97 -6.98 2.63
C LEU A 151 3.37 -7.89 3.71
N LEU A 152 2.04 -8.02 3.74
CA LEU A 152 1.36 -8.92 4.68
C LEU A 152 1.70 -10.39 4.41
N ALA A 153 1.83 -10.81 3.14
CA ALA A 153 2.26 -12.16 2.82
C ALA A 153 3.66 -12.45 3.37
N HIS A 154 4.59 -11.48 3.25
CA HIS A 154 5.92 -11.58 3.83
C HIS A 154 5.89 -11.67 5.37
N VAL A 155 5.16 -10.77 6.03
CA VAL A 155 5.06 -10.70 7.51
C VAL A 155 4.42 -11.96 8.09
N LEU A 156 3.36 -12.47 7.46
CA LEU A 156 2.64 -13.67 7.88
C LEU A 156 3.28 -14.98 7.39
N GLN A 157 4.35 -14.89 6.60
CA GLN A 157 5.04 -16.04 6.00
C GLN A 157 4.08 -16.93 5.19
N THR A 158 3.08 -16.33 4.52
CA THR A 158 2.16 -17.04 3.64
C THR A 158 2.73 -17.16 2.23
N ASP A 159 2.23 -18.11 1.46
CA ASP A 159 2.64 -18.25 0.05
C ASP A 159 2.07 -17.10 -0.78
N TRP A 160 2.92 -16.12 -1.12
CA TRP A 160 2.57 -14.97 -1.94
C TRP A 160 2.16 -15.35 -3.38
N ARG A 161 2.42 -16.57 -3.84
CA ARG A 161 1.99 -17.07 -5.16
C ARG A 161 0.54 -17.54 -5.16
N ASN A 162 -0.03 -17.84 -3.99
CA ASN A 162 -1.38 -18.34 -3.89
C ASN A 162 -2.41 -17.27 -4.32
N PRO A 163 -3.14 -17.45 -5.43
CA PRO A 163 -4.09 -16.47 -5.93
C PRO A 163 -5.24 -16.16 -4.96
N VAL A 164 -5.60 -17.11 -4.09
CA VAL A 164 -6.63 -16.93 -3.07
C VAL A 164 -6.26 -15.78 -2.12
N TRP A 165 -4.98 -15.55 -1.87
CA TRP A 165 -4.50 -14.43 -1.08
C TRP A 165 -4.99 -13.08 -1.62
N TYR A 166 -4.98 -12.91 -2.94
CA TYR A 166 -5.34 -11.65 -3.60
C TYR A 166 -6.84 -11.50 -3.79
N SER A 167 -7.56 -12.59 -4.03
CA SER A 167 -9.01 -12.58 -4.24
C SER A 167 -9.81 -12.52 -2.92
N SER A 168 -9.27 -13.06 -1.82
CA SER A 168 -9.98 -13.16 -0.54
C SER A 168 -9.60 -12.08 0.46
N LEU A 169 -8.42 -11.44 0.31
CA LEU A 169 -7.98 -10.39 1.22
C LEU A 169 -8.32 -9.01 0.64
N ALA A 170 -9.40 -8.42 1.13
CA ALA A 170 -9.80 -7.06 0.73
C ALA A 170 -9.03 -6.00 1.52
N ILE A 171 -8.28 -5.15 0.81
CA ILE A 171 -7.66 -3.93 1.36
C ILE A 171 -8.39 -2.75 0.71
N GLY A 172 -9.34 -2.14 1.42
CA GLY A 172 -10.13 -1.00 0.93
C GLY A 172 -9.32 0.29 0.78
N ASN A 173 -9.74 1.20 -0.10
CA ASN A 173 -9.17 2.54 -0.11
C ASN A 173 -9.44 3.24 1.23
N GLN A 174 -8.49 4.07 1.70
CA GLN A 174 -8.58 4.80 2.97
C GLN A 174 -8.74 3.89 4.20
N THR A 175 -8.34 2.62 4.12
CA THR A 175 -8.33 1.73 5.28
C THR A 175 -6.93 1.54 5.81
N LEU A 176 -6.83 1.30 7.12
CA LEU A 176 -5.59 1.01 7.83
C LEU A 176 -5.46 -0.49 8.12
N THR A 177 -4.24 -0.96 8.04
CA THR A 177 -3.82 -2.25 8.60
C THR A 177 -2.84 -1.96 9.71
N GLN A 178 -3.06 -2.49 10.91
CA GLN A 178 -2.21 -2.26 12.07
C GLN A 178 -1.28 -3.45 12.31
N LEU A 179 -0.01 -3.14 12.49
CA LEU A 179 1.04 -4.06 12.88
C LEU A 179 1.63 -3.63 14.22
N ASP A 180 1.91 -4.59 15.11
CA ASP A 180 2.73 -4.38 16.30
C ASP A 180 4.10 -5.01 16.07
N VAL A 181 5.17 -4.23 16.26
CA VAL A 181 6.55 -4.66 16.10
C VAL A 181 7.21 -4.77 17.47
N PHE A 182 7.66 -5.97 17.81
CA PHE A 182 8.42 -6.26 19.02
C PHE A 182 9.88 -6.50 18.65
N TYR A 183 10.79 -5.69 19.22
CA TYR A 183 12.23 -5.78 18.94
C TYR A 183 12.90 -6.89 19.78
N THR A 184 12.48 -8.11 19.54
CA THR A 184 13.14 -9.33 19.99
C THR A 184 14.25 -9.73 19.00
N GLN A 185 14.97 -10.82 19.25
CA GLN A 185 15.96 -11.36 18.31
C GLN A 185 15.54 -12.77 17.87
N PRO A 186 15.01 -12.95 16.66
CA PRO A 186 14.65 -11.94 15.66
C PRO A 186 13.42 -11.09 16.06
N PRO A 187 13.17 -9.95 15.40
CA PRO A 187 11.97 -9.15 15.63
C PRO A 187 10.70 -9.93 15.33
N ILE A 188 9.67 -9.74 16.16
CA ILE A 188 8.34 -10.33 15.98
C ILE A 188 7.39 -9.24 15.50
N VAL A 189 6.68 -9.50 14.42
CA VAL A 189 5.64 -8.61 13.88
C VAL A 189 4.29 -9.32 13.98
N THR A 190 3.33 -8.67 14.63
CA THR A 190 1.96 -9.19 14.77
C THR A 190 1.00 -8.32 13.97
N VAL A 191 0.20 -8.92 13.10
CA VAL A 191 -0.91 -8.24 12.43
C VAL A 191 -2.09 -8.17 13.39
N ARG A 192 -2.46 -6.97 13.82
CA ARG A 192 -3.57 -6.74 14.77
C ARG A 192 -4.91 -6.65 14.08
N ASN A 193 -4.97 -5.87 13.03
CA ASN A 193 -6.19 -5.62 12.28
C ASN A 193 -5.85 -5.41 10.82
N ILE A 194 -6.79 -5.74 9.92
CA ILE A 194 -6.70 -5.48 8.49
C ILE A 194 -7.96 -4.74 8.04
N GLY A 195 -7.81 -3.67 7.26
CA GLY A 195 -8.93 -2.97 6.65
C GLY A 195 -9.76 -2.14 7.63
N ILE A 196 -9.17 -1.58 8.68
CA ILE A 196 -9.86 -0.68 9.61
C ILE A 196 -10.28 0.58 8.86
N GLU A 197 -11.57 0.91 8.91
CA GLU A 197 -12.07 2.20 8.44
C GLU A 197 -11.58 3.31 9.37
N LEU A 198 -11.09 4.40 8.78
CA LEU A 198 -10.71 5.58 9.52
C LEU A 198 -11.96 6.23 10.14
N LYS A 199 -11.93 6.44 11.45
CA LYS A 199 -12.97 7.12 12.21
C LYS A 199 -12.36 8.32 12.93
N ASP A 200 -13.21 9.26 13.30
CA ASP A 200 -12.83 10.47 14.05
C ASP A 200 -12.47 10.19 15.53
N LYS A 201 -11.96 8.99 15.80
CA LYS A 201 -11.52 8.55 17.14
C LYS A 201 -10.06 8.07 17.06
N PRO A 202 -9.26 8.26 18.12
CA PRO A 202 -7.91 7.72 18.20
C PRO A 202 -7.88 6.21 17.90
N LEU A 203 -6.85 5.78 17.19
CA LEU A 203 -6.55 4.35 17.02
C LEU A 203 -6.00 3.83 18.36
N ASN A 204 -6.74 2.95 19.02
CA ASN A 204 -6.35 2.35 20.30
C ASN A 204 -5.39 1.18 20.10
#